data_d26499b4ce6bed3e81bf6514955dc6ef
#
_entry.id   d26499b4ce6bed3e81bf6514955dc6ef
#
_cell.length_a   1.000
_cell.length_b   1.000
_cell.length_c   1.000
_cell.angle_alpha   90.00
_cell.angle_beta   90.00
_cell.angle_gamma   90.00
#
_symmetry.space_group_name_H-M   'P 1'
#
loop_
_entity.id
_entity.type
_entity.pdbx_description
1 polymer ?
#
loop_
_entity_poly.entity_id
_entity_poly.type
_entity_poly.pdbx_seq_one_letter_code
_entity_poly.pdbx_strand_id
1 'polypeptide(L)'
;MIRSAFLTLLLLPVSGVAADKPELLAVGTEPPSFTLRTLNPKESGLRRAVLRRTIGKRAKTKNIKLLAISFYATWCESCQDEVPLLDKWASQLKPQGFSAFVVGTDKGTDGKNKLKKRIGEMGLTLPVFHDSMNVLMRRYKAAALPTLYLIDGSGKIVFAKAGFSLKKGDDKKLLETIRKYL
;
A
#
# COMPACT_ATOMS: atom_id res chain seq x y z
N MET A 1 25.69 -63.21 -30.73
CA MET A 1 25.28 -62.80 -29.36
C MET A 1 25.24 -61.28 -29.30
N ILE A 2 24.03 -60.70 -29.47
CA ILE A 2 23.85 -59.24 -29.49
C ILE A 2 23.31 -58.83 -28.12
N ARG A 3 24.10 -58.09 -27.35
CA ARG A 3 23.71 -57.53 -26.05
C ARG A 3 22.97 -56.18 -26.28
N SER A 4 21.67 -56.19 -26.12
CA SER A 4 20.86 -54.93 -26.07
C SER A 4 21.13 -54.22 -24.75
N ALA A 5 21.70 -53.02 -24.83
CA ALA A 5 21.81 -52.11 -23.70
C ALA A 5 20.49 -51.30 -23.61
N PHE A 6 19.73 -51.53 -22.55
CA PHE A 6 18.58 -50.67 -22.19
C PHE A 6 19.09 -49.38 -21.55
N LEU A 7 18.94 -48.28 -22.24
CA LEU A 7 19.22 -46.95 -21.70
C LEU A 7 18.02 -46.48 -20.88
N THR A 8 18.11 -46.55 -19.55
CA THR A 8 17.07 -46.08 -18.64
C THR A 8 17.15 -44.55 -18.54
N LEU A 9 16.20 -43.87 -19.17
CA LEU A 9 16.07 -42.41 -19.08
C LEU A 9 15.49 -42.04 -17.72
N LEU A 10 16.32 -41.48 -16.81
CA LEU A 10 15.89 -40.93 -15.53
C LEU A 10 15.16 -39.59 -15.77
N LEU A 11 13.83 -39.59 -15.66
CA LEU A 11 13.03 -38.39 -15.60
C LEU A 11 13.19 -37.73 -14.20
N LEU A 12 13.98 -36.67 -14.11
CA LEU A 12 14.04 -35.83 -12.91
C LEU A 12 12.74 -35.03 -12.79
N PRO A 13 12.10 -34.98 -11.61
CA PRO A 13 10.93 -34.15 -11.40
C PRO A 13 11.33 -32.67 -11.50
N VAL A 14 10.73 -31.94 -12.42
CA VAL A 14 10.79 -30.47 -12.47
C VAL A 14 9.98 -29.95 -11.28
N SER A 15 10.68 -29.58 -10.22
CA SER A 15 10.05 -28.89 -9.09
C SER A 15 9.47 -27.56 -9.60
N GLY A 16 8.15 -27.46 -9.69
CA GLY A 16 7.46 -26.25 -10.05
C GLY A 16 7.82 -25.15 -9.04
N VAL A 17 8.48 -24.09 -9.51
CA VAL A 17 8.69 -22.87 -8.72
C VAL A 17 7.31 -22.25 -8.48
N ALA A 18 6.75 -22.47 -7.29
CA ALA A 18 5.58 -21.75 -6.85
C ALA A 18 5.95 -20.26 -6.86
N ALA A 19 5.15 -19.44 -7.56
CA ALA A 19 5.34 -17.98 -7.55
C ALA A 19 5.22 -17.51 -6.10
N ASP A 20 6.35 -17.12 -5.51
CA ASP A 20 6.41 -16.61 -4.13
C ASP A 20 5.48 -15.40 -4.01
N LYS A 21 4.55 -15.46 -3.04
CA LYS A 21 3.74 -14.31 -2.67
C LYS A 21 4.70 -13.19 -2.23
N PRO A 22 4.44 -11.92 -2.64
CA PRO A 22 5.32 -10.82 -2.24
C PRO A 22 5.44 -10.78 -0.71
N GLU A 23 6.68 -10.83 -0.22
CA GLU A 23 6.95 -10.75 1.22
C GLU A 23 6.62 -9.34 1.72
N LEU A 24 5.58 -9.21 2.52
CA LEU A 24 5.16 -7.96 3.14
C LEU A 24 5.85 -7.76 4.50
N LEU A 25 5.80 -6.52 5.02
CA LEU A 25 6.20 -6.26 6.40
C LEU A 25 5.28 -7.02 7.36
N ALA A 26 5.85 -7.61 8.39
CA ALA A 26 5.12 -8.43 9.33
C ALA A 26 4.16 -7.61 10.22
N VAL A 27 2.96 -8.15 10.46
CA VAL A 27 2.02 -7.63 11.46
C VAL A 27 2.69 -7.65 12.84
N GLY A 28 2.42 -6.61 13.65
CA GLY A 28 3.02 -6.41 14.97
C GLY A 28 4.33 -5.62 14.95
N THR A 29 4.94 -5.38 13.77
CA THR A 29 6.16 -4.59 13.65
C THR A 29 5.87 -3.10 13.44
N GLU A 30 6.85 -2.24 13.75
CA GLU A 30 6.77 -0.81 13.40
C GLU A 30 7.13 -0.61 11.92
N PRO A 31 6.33 0.17 11.15
CA PRO A 31 6.64 0.46 9.77
C PRO A 31 7.86 1.39 9.65
N PRO A 32 8.61 1.32 8.54
CA PRO A 32 9.69 2.27 8.26
C PRO A 32 9.20 3.71 8.29
N SER A 33 9.83 4.56 9.11
CA SER A 33 9.46 5.97 9.19
C SER A 33 9.87 6.74 7.95
N PHE A 34 9.08 7.79 7.62
CA PHE A 34 9.37 8.70 6.52
C PHE A 34 8.97 10.13 6.85
N THR A 35 9.49 11.05 6.04
CA THR A 35 9.07 12.45 5.97
C THR A 35 8.91 12.82 4.50
N LEU A 36 7.67 13.09 4.08
CA LEU A 36 7.33 13.45 2.70
C LEU A 36 6.44 14.69 2.64
N ARG A 37 6.58 15.47 1.55
CA ARG A 37 5.66 16.58 1.22
C ARG A 37 4.51 16.03 0.39
N THR A 38 3.29 16.51 0.65
CA THR A 38 2.11 16.16 -0.15
C THR A 38 2.14 16.85 -1.52
N LEU A 39 1.53 16.19 -2.49
CA LEU A 39 1.31 16.75 -3.82
C LEU A 39 0.06 17.62 -3.89
N ASN A 40 -0.91 17.40 -3.00
CA ASN A 40 -2.23 18.06 -2.92
C ASN A 40 -2.46 18.74 -1.56
N PRO A 41 -1.61 19.71 -1.15
CA PRO A 41 -1.71 20.30 0.19
C PRO A 41 -2.96 21.15 0.41
N LYS A 42 -3.59 21.67 -0.66
CA LYS A 42 -4.83 22.45 -0.56
C LYS A 42 -6.01 21.53 -0.25
N GLU A 43 -6.17 20.45 -1.00
CA GLU A 43 -7.28 19.50 -0.91
C GLU A 43 -7.18 18.65 0.36
N SER A 44 -5.97 18.19 0.71
CA SER A 44 -5.73 17.33 1.88
C SER A 44 -5.59 18.08 3.21
N GLY A 45 -5.40 19.40 3.17
CA GLY A 45 -5.08 20.20 4.38
C GLY A 45 -3.73 19.88 5.01
N LEU A 46 -2.92 19.01 4.40
CA LEU A 46 -1.63 18.56 4.93
C LEU A 46 -0.48 18.92 3.98
N ARG A 47 0.48 19.72 4.45
CA ARG A 47 1.65 20.12 3.62
C ARG A 47 2.77 19.08 3.63
N ARG A 48 2.93 18.35 4.74
CA ARG A 48 3.99 17.35 4.96
C ARG A 48 3.58 16.37 6.04
N ALA A 49 3.85 15.10 5.83
CA ALA A 49 3.75 14.07 6.86
C ALA A 49 5.13 13.67 7.37
N VAL A 50 5.20 13.47 8.70
CA VAL A 50 6.28 12.78 9.40
C VAL A 50 5.61 11.61 10.11
N LEU A 51 5.80 10.38 9.64
CA LEU A 51 5.01 9.23 10.11
C LEU A 51 4.99 9.10 11.64
N ARG A 52 6.15 9.19 12.30
CA ARG A 52 6.26 9.10 13.78
C ARG A 52 5.53 10.21 14.54
N ARG A 53 5.20 11.32 13.86
CA ARG A 53 4.41 12.42 14.44
C ARG A 53 2.93 12.31 14.09
N THR A 54 2.59 11.46 13.14
CA THR A 54 1.21 11.23 12.69
C THR A 54 0.55 10.12 13.51
N ILE A 55 1.25 9.03 13.76
CA ILE A 55 0.72 7.87 14.50
C ILE A 55 1.83 7.23 15.37
N GLY A 56 1.44 6.52 16.44
CA GLY A 56 2.34 5.86 17.37
C GLY A 56 2.65 6.70 18.62
N LYS A 57 3.51 6.17 19.50
CA LYS A 57 3.83 6.74 20.82
C LYS A 57 4.29 8.21 20.78
N ARG A 58 4.86 8.68 19.67
CA ARG A 58 5.36 10.06 19.49
C ARG A 58 4.41 10.92 18.66
N ALA A 59 3.20 10.44 18.40
CA ALA A 59 2.22 11.17 17.60
C ALA A 59 1.87 12.52 18.26
N LYS A 60 1.86 13.56 17.44
CA LYS A 60 1.32 14.88 17.82
C LYS A 60 -0.15 15.00 17.45
N THR A 61 -0.62 14.16 16.52
CA THR A 61 -2.02 14.09 16.09
C THR A 61 -2.74 13.08 16.97
N LYS A 62 -3.49 13.57 17.96
CA LYS A 62 -4.13 12.71 18.98
C LYS A 62 -5.36 11.94 18.51
N ASN A 63 -5.91 12.26 17.33
CA ASN A 63 -7.20 11.75 16.89
C ASN A 63 -7.12 10.62 15.85
N ILE A 64 -5.91 10.14 15.50
CA ILE A 64 -5.75 9.03 14.57
C ILE A 64 -5.56 7.73 15.36
N LYS A 65 -6.56 6.86 15.30
CA LYS A 65 -6.53 5.51 15.87
C LYS A 65 -6.00 4.48 14.88
N LEU A 66 -6.30 4.71 13.58
CA LEU A 66 -5.90 3.82 12.49
C LEU A 66 -5.47 4.63 11.28
N LEU A 67 -4.29 4.34 10.74
CA LEU A 67 -3.75 4.95 9.53
C LEU A 67 -3.56 3.89 8.45
N ALA A 68 -4.20 4.08 7.29
CA ALA A 68 -3.89 3.33 6.08
C ALA A 68 -2.74 4.00 5.31
N ILE A 69 -1.81 3.19 4.80
CA ILE A 69 -0.80 3.63 3.82
C ILE A 69 -0.92 2.72 2.61
N SER A 70 -1.33 3.26 1.46
CA SER A 70 -1.42 2.55 0.19
C SER A 70 -0.35 3.01 -0.78
N PHE A 71 0.36 2.05 -1.39
CA PHE A 71 1.30 2.30 -2.48
C PHE A 71 0.56 2.18 -3.82
N TYR A 72 0.73 3.20 -4.65
CA TYR A 72 -0.05 3.46 -5.85
C TYR A 72 0.85 3.81 -7.03
N ALA A 73 0.43 3.48 -8.26
CA ALA A 73 0.98 4.05 -9.49
C ALA A 73 -0.14 4.40 -10.47
N THR A 74 0.11 5.40 -11.33
CA THR A 74 -0.90 5.87 -12.30
C THR A 74 -1.27 4.84 -13.36
N TRP A 75 -0.40 3.87 -13.62
CA TRP A 75 -0.60 2.76 -14.55
C TRP A 75 -1.22 1.51 -13.89
N CYS A 76 -1.42 1.51 -12.57
CA CYS A 76 -1.96 0.37 -11.82
C CYS A 76 -3.50 0.41 -11.84
N GLU A 77 -4.13 -0.47 -12.61
CA GLU A 77 -5.58 -0.53 -12.78
C GLU A 77 -6.31 -0.80 -11.46
N SER A 78 -5.93 -1.82 -10.71
CA SER A 78 -6.55 -2.13 -9.41
C SER A 78 -6.33 -1.06 -8.34
N CYS A 79 -5.30 -0.23 -8.48
CA CYS A 79 -5.12 0.95 -7.62
C CYS A 79 -6.17 2.03 -7.89
N GLN A 80 -6.68 2.11 -9.13
CA GLN A 80 -7.76 3.06 -9.50
C GLN A 80 -9.07 2.68 -8.82
N ASP A 81 -9.27 1.41 -8.48
CA ASP A 81 -10.42 0.95 -7.72
C ASP A 81 -10.26 1.19 -6.21
N GLU A 82 -9.05 0.94 -5.66
CA GLU A 82 -8.80 1.02 -4.22
C GLU A 82 -8.78 2.46 -3.69
N VAL A 83 -8.04 3.35 -4.36
CA VAL A 83 -7.72 4.68 -3.82
C VAL A 83 -8.96 5.57 -3.63
N PRO A 84 -9.94 5.62 -4.54
CA PRO A 84 -11.18 6.38 -4.31
C PRO A 84 -12.00 5.85 -3.12
N LEU A 85 -11.98 4.53 -2.89
CA LEU A 85 -12.64 3.95 -1.71
C LEU A 85 -11.94 4.36 -0.42
N LEU A 86 -10.60 4.36 -0.40
CA LEU A 86 -9.83 4.85 0.75
C LEU A 86 -10.11 6.33 1.03
N ASP A 87 -10.21 7.17 0.00
CA ASP A 87 -10.55 8.60 0.13
C ASP A 87 -11.95 8.78 0.74
N LYS A 88 -12.93 8.08 0.20
CA LYS A 88 -14.29 8.05 0.73
C LYS A 88 -14.33 7.62 2.20
N TRP A 89 -13.67 6.52 2.54
CA TRP A 89 -13.66 6.01 3.91
C TRP A 89 -12.86 6.90 4.86
N ALA A 90 -11.75 7.48 4.40
CA ALA A 90 -10.98 8.45 5.19
C ALA A 90 -11.83 9.67 5.57
N SER A 91 -12.69 10.14 4.66
CA SER A 91 -13.66 11.21 4.95
C SER A 91 -14.74 10.75 5.92
N GLN A 92 -15.41 9.63 5.65
CA GLN A 92 -16.55 9.13 6.42
C GLN A 92 -16.18 8.68 7.85
N LEU A 93 -15.01 8.06 8.01
CA LEU A 93 -14.56 7.47 9.27
C LEU A 93 -13.58 8.38 10.04
N LYS A 94 -13.31 9.58 9.54
CA LYS A 94 -12.47 10.58 10.22
C LYS A 94 -12.89 10.85 11.66
N PRO A 95 -14.20 11.03 11.98
CA PRO A 95 -14.64 11.23 13.36
C PRO A 95 -14.34 10.03 14.27
N GLN A 96 -14.23 8.83 13.72
CA GLN A 96 -13.90 7.60 14.46
C GLN A 96 -12.38 7.41 14.63
N GLY A 97 -11.56 8.22 13.94
CA GLY A 97 -10.10 8.20 14.04
C GLY A 97 -9.40 7.48 12.88
N PHE A 98 -10.08 7.26 11.75
CA PHE A 98 -9.45 6.73 10.54
C PHE A 98 -8.79 7.85 9.72
N SER A 99 -7.61 7.56 9.18
CA SER A 99 -6.92 8.39 8.20
C SER A 99 -6.27 7.51 7.14
N ALA A 100 -6.02 8.05 5.95
CA ALA A 100 -5.34 7.32 4.89
C ALA A 100 -4.32 8.20 4.17
N PHE A 101 -3.22 7.59 3.74
CA PHE A 101 -2.16 8.17 2.93
C PHE A 101 -1.96 7.35 1.67
N VAL A 102 -1.71 8.01 0.55
CA VAL A 102 -1.30 7.36 -0.70
C VAL A 102 0.14 7.76 -1.03
N VAL A 103 0.95 6.77 -1.37
CA VAL A 103 2.34 6.93 -1.81
C VAL A 103 2.43 6.55 -3.28
N GLY A 104 2.52 7.55 -4.16
CA GLY A 104 2.70 7.35 -5.59
C GLY A 104 4.14 6.95 -5.92
N THR A 105 4.29 5.90 -6.73
CA THR A 105 5.57 5.27 -7.08
C THR A 105 5.99 5.50 -8.52
N ASP A 106 5.29 6.36 -9.25
CA ASP A 106 5.66 6.81 -10.60
C ASP A 106 7.02 7.51 -10.55
N LYS A 107 7.99 7.08 -11.37
CA LYS A 107 9.38 7.53 -11.27
C LYS A 107 9.61 8.93 -11.86
N GLY A 108 10.52 9.68 -11.25
CA GLY A 108 11.05 10.94 -11.75
C GLY A 108 10.04 12.09 -11.84
N THR A 109 10.41 13.15 -12.55
CA THR A 109 9.59 14.36 -12.71
C THR A 109 8.33 14.09 -13.51
N ASP A 110 8.42 13.32 -14.60
CA ASP A 110 7.26 12.95 -15.42
C ASP A 110 6.25 12.14 -14.64
N GLY A 111 6.72 11.19 -13.83
CA GLY A 111 5.88 10.43 -12.92
C GLY A 111 5.16 11.33 -11.91
N LYS A 112 5.85 12.32 -11.35
CA LYS A 112 5.25 13.33 -10.47
C LYS A 112 4.13 14.12 -11.17
N ASN A 113 4.34 14.51 -12.41
CA ASN A 113 3.35 15.29 -13.17
C ASN A 113 2.13 14.45 -13.52
N LYS A 114 2.32 13.19 -13.98
CA LYS A 114 1.24 12.22 -14.21
C LYS A 114 0.43 11.98 -12.93
N LEU A 115 1.12 11.79 -11.81
CA LEU A 115 0.48 11.57 -10.52
C LEU A 115 -0.36 12.79 -10.09
N LYS A 116 0.17 14.02 -10.21
CA LYS A 116 -0.58 15.25 -9.91
C LYS A 116 -1.84 15.38 -10.78
N LYS A 117 -1.72 15.14 -12.08
CA LYS A 117 -2.85 15.16 -13.01
C LYS A 117 -3.91 14.15 -12.56
N ARG A 118 -3.51 12.91 -12.28
CA ARG A 118 -4.43 11.83 -11.88
C ARG A 118 -5.12 12.11 -10.55
N ILE A 119 -4.42 12.66 -9.55
CA ILE A 119 -5.00 13.10 -8.28
C ILE A 119 -6.13 14.11 -8.51
N GLY A 120 -5.91 15.10 -9.38
CA GLY A 120 -6.90 16.10 -9.72
C GLY A 120 -8.10 15.51 -10.43
N GLU A 121 -7.91 14.62 -11.42
CA GLU A 121 -8.98 13.91 -12.14
C GLU A 121 -9.84 13.05 -11.20
N MET A 122 -9.25 12.43 -10.20
CA MET A 122 -9.94 11.61 -9.21
C MET A 122 -10.58 12.44 -8.08
N GLY A 123 -10.27 13.73 -7.99
CA GLY A 123 -10.76 14.62 -6.93
C GLY A 123 -10.32 14.22 -5.53
N LEU A 124 -9.12 13.63 -5.37
CA LEU A 124 -8.67 13.07 -4.09
C LEU A 124 -8.44 14.15 -3.05
N THR A 125 -9.01 13.94 -1.87
CA THR A 125 -8.87 14.81 -0.70
C THR A 125 -7.90 14.26 0.34
N LEU A 126 -7.63 12.95 0.34
CA LEU A 126 -6.60 12.35 1.20
C LEU A 126 -5.19 12.80 0.78
N PRO A 127 -4.19 12.82 1.72
CA PRO A 127 -2.82 13.18 1.41
C PRO A 127 -2.14 12.20 0.44
N VAL A 128 -1.65 12.71 -0.68
CA VAL A 128 -0.88 11.94 -1.66
C VAL A 128 0.57 12.42 -1.65
N PHE A 129 1.51 11.48 -1.57
CA PHE A 129 2.97 11.70 -1.58
C PHE A 129 3.58 11.12 -2.83
N HIS A 130 4.81 11.56 -3.17
CA HIS A 130 5.55 11.03 -4.29
C HIS A 130 6.89 10.43 -3.84
N ASP A 131 7.06 9.14 -4.07
CA ASP A 131 8.29 8.39 -3.85
C ASP A 131 9.05 8.23 -5.18
N SER A 132 9.63 9.32 -5.68
CA SER A 132 10.19 9.44 -7.04
C SER A 132 11.27 8.41 -7.39
N MET A 133 11.97 7.87 -6.40
CA MET A 133 13.02 6.86 -6.55
C MET A 133 12.62 5.50 -5.99
N ASN A 134 11.37 5.32 -5.59
CA ASN A 134 10.84 4.09 -4.99
C ASN A 134 11.63 3.62 -3.76
N VAL A 135 12.20 4.56 -2.99
CA VAL A 135 12.94 4.25 -1.76
C VAL A 135 11.99 3.75 -0.69
N LEU A 136 10.87 4.45 -0.51
CA LEU A 136 9.87 4.05 0.49
C LEU A 136 9.17 2.76 0.07
N MET A 137 8.81 2.62 -1.20
CA MET A 137 8.25 1.40 -1.78
C MET A 137 9.13 0.16 -1.45
N ARG A 138 10.45 0.25 -1.66
CA ARG A 138 11.37 -0.85 -1.31
C ARG A 138 11.41 -1.11 0.20
N ARG A 139 11.49 -0.05 1.03
CA ARG A 139 11.53 -0.20 2.50
C ARG A 139 10.26 -0.83 3.07
N TYR A 140 9.13 -0.62 2.41
CA TYR A 140 7.84 -1.23 2.75
C TYR A 140 7.60 -2.57 2.05
N LYS A 141 8.58 -3.09 1.29
CA LYS A 141 8.45 -4.34 0.52
C LYS A 141 7.20 -4.34 -0.39
N ALA A 142 6.79 -3.19 -0.89
CA ALA A 142 5.59 -3.01 -1.73
C ALA A 142 5.88 -3.33 -3.21
N ALA A 143 6.40 -4.53 -3.49
CA ALA A 143 6.79 -4.95 -4.83
C ALA A 143 5.59 -5.12 -5.79
N ALA A 144 4.43 -5.47 -5.28
CA ALA A 144 3.17 -5.56 -6.03
C ALA A 144 2.25 -4.38 -5.66
N LEU A 145 1.48 -3.87 -6.63
CA LEU A 145 0.56 -2.75 -6.42
C LEU A 145 -0.91 -3.18 -6.63
N PRO A 146 -1.84 -2.58 -5.87
CA PRO A 146 -1.56 -1.78 -4.69
C PRO A 146 -1.00 -2.64 -3.55
N THR A 147 -0.19 -2.04 -2.68
CA THR A 147 0.15 -2.64 -1.37
C THR A 147 -0.34 -1.73 -0.28
N LEU A 148 -1.15 -2.26 0.61
CA LEU A 148 -1.79 -1.55 1.71
C LEU A 148 -1.29 -2.05 3.06
N TYR A 149 -1.02 -1.11 3.96
CA TYR A 149 -0.76 -1.35 5.38
C TYR A 149 -1.75 -0.58 6.23
N LEU A 150 -2.30 -1.22 7.27
CA LEU A 150 -3.01 -0.53 8.36
C LEU A 150 -2.09 -0.49 9.58
N ILE A 151 -1.98 0.70 10.17
CA ILE A 151 -1.13 0.99 11.33
C ILE A 151 -2.03 1.51 12.44
N ASP A 152 -1.98 0.88 13.61
CA ASP A 152 -2.79 1.26 14.77
C ASP A 152 -2.23 2.47 15.53
N GLY A 153 -2.98 2.94 16.53
CA GLY A 153 -2.61 4.07 17.39
C GLY A 153 -1.32 3.85 18.18
N SER A 154 -0.85 2.60 18.35
CA SER A 154 0.45 2.29 18.97
C SER A 154 1.62 2.46 18.00
N GLY A 155 1.35 2.61 16.70
CA GLY A 155 2.33 2.71 15.63
C GLY A 155 2.77 1.37 15.05
N LYS A 156 2.01 0.29 15.28
CA LYS A 156 2.31 -1.04 14.75
C LYS A 156 1.42 -1.38 13.55
N ILE A 157 1.97 -2.15 12.63
CA ILE A 157 1.22 -2.72 11.51
C ILE A 157 0.25 -3.75 12.08
N VAL A 158 -1.05 -3.60 11.79
CA VAL A 158 -2.11 -4.55 12.21
C VAL A 158 -2.69 -5.31 11.03
N PHE A 159 -2.44 -4.85 9.81
CA PHE A 159 -2.88 -5.51 8.58
C PHE A 159 -1.94 -5.13 7.42
N ALA A 160 -1.67 -6.09 6.54
CA ALA A 160 -0.90 -5.90 5.32
C ALA A 160 -1.49 -6.73 4.18
N LYS A 161 -1.64 -6.13 2.99
CA LYS A 161 -2.18 -6.80 1.82
C LYS A 161 -1.53 -6.26 0.54
N ALA A 162 -1.18 -7.16 -0.38
CA ALA A 162 -0.81 -6.82 -1.75
C ALA A 162 -1.95 -7.21 -2.71
N GLY A 163 -2.20 -6.35 -3.69
CA GLY A 163 -3.28 -6.50 -4.66
C GLY A 163 -4.66 -6.12 -4.11
N PHE A 164 -5.54 -5.72 -5.03
CA PHE A 164 -6.93 -5.36 -4.74
C PHE A 164 -7.85 -5.80 -5.89
N SER A 165 -9.04 -6.29 -5.58
CA SER A 165 -10.01 -6.71 -6.59
C SER A 165 -11.44 -6.57 -6.07
N LEU A 166 -12.21 -5.71 -6.71
CA LEU A 166 -13.65 -5.56 -6.44
C LEU A 166 -14.40 -6.86 -6.69
N LYS A 167 -14.04 -7.60 -7.76
CA LYS A 167 -14.65 -8.90 -8.08
C LYS A 167 -14.50 -9.94 -6.97
N LYS A 168 -13.44 -9.84 -6.15
CA LYS A 168 -13.18 -10.73 -5.01
C LYS A 168 -13.77 -10.20 -3.69
N GLY A 169 -14.47 -9.07 -3.72
CA GLY A 169 -15.07 -8.42 -2.55
C GLY A 169 -14.04 -7.84 -1.59
N ASP A 170 -12.87 -7.42 -2.11
CA ASP A 170 -11.81 -6.86 -1.28
C ASP A 170 -12.21 -5.52 -0.64
N ASP A 171 -13.08 -4.76 -1.28
CA ASP A 171 -13.68 -3.54 -0.75
C ASP A 171 -14.43 -3.78 0.57
N LYS A 172 -15.32 -4.78 0.60
CA LYS A 172 -16.09 -5.14 1.80
C LYS A 172 -15.18 -5.64 2.91
N LYS A 173 -14.26 -6.57 2.58
CA LYS A 173 -13.31 -7.15 3.55
C LYS A 173 -12.38 -6.10 4.14
N LEU A 174 -11.89 -5.17 3.32
CA LEU A 174 -11.02 -4.10 3.79
C LEU A 174 -11.78 -3.12 4.69
N LEU A 175 -13.02 -2.74 4.33
CA LEU A 175 -13.85 -1.87 5.17
C LEU A 175 -14.18 -2.52 6.52
N GLU A 176 -14.51 -3.81 6.55
CA GLU A 176 -14.72 -4.58 7.78
C GLU A 176 -13.44 -4.59 8.64
N THR A 177 -12.29 -4.81 8.01
CA THR A 177 -10.99 -4.78 8.69
C THR A 177 -10.70 -3.41 9.29
N ILE A 178 -10.93 -2.32 8.53
CA ILE A 178 -10.79 -0.95 9.04
C ILE A 178 -11.68 -0.72 10.27
N ARG A 179 -12.96 -1.10 10.19
CA ARG A 179 -13.92 -0.92 11.30
C ARG A 179 -13.55 -1.71 12.55
N LYS A 180 -12.94 -2.87 12.39
CA LYS A 180 -12.47 -3.71 13.51
C LYS A 180 -11.42 -3.03 14.37
N TYR A 181 -10.61 -2.15 13.77
CA TYR A 181 -9.49 -1.45 14.46
C TYR A 181 -9.83 0.00 14.86
N LEU A 182 -11.06 0.47 14.64
CA LEU A 182 -11.56 1.79 15.07
C LEU A 182 -12.36 1.71 16.36
#